data_36d9d3378f4783274e5e7120e79c448d
#
_entry.id   36d9d3378f4783274e5e7120e79c448d
#
_cell.length_a   1.000
_cell.length_b   1.000
_cell.length_c   1.000
_cell.angle_alpha   90.00
_cell.angle_beta   90.00
_cell.angle_gamma   90.00
#
_symmetry.space_group_name_H-M   'P 1'
#
loop_
_entity.id
_entity.type
_entity.pdbx_description
1 polymer ?
#
loop_
_entity_poly.entity_id
_entity_poly.type
_entity_poly.pdbx_seq_one_letter_code
_entity_poly.pdbx_strand_id
1 'polypeptide(L)'
;MMFRLPRLAVLAAMLIFGFLPCAQAVQYTQVNQTASTISFTYNQFASEVYGTFGKFKASLDFDTAKPAAAKAALTIQLDSINAGSDDANAELQKPAWFNTAAYPVATFESVGVKALGDNKYTIIGNLTLRGITRKVKVPVLLTTHNAIGIFVGELTLKRSAFKIGEGEYADNVVSDDINIRFKMVAPQQ
;
A
#
# COMPACT_ATOMS: atom_id res chain seq x y z
N MET A 1 45.70 -75.65 8.77
CA MET A 1 45.62 -74.74 7.63
C MET A 1 44.29 -74.00 7.75
N MET A 2 44.27 -72.86 8.39
CA MET A 2 43.07 -72.07 8.76
C MET A 2 42.96 -70.86 7.83
N PHE A 3 41.93 -70.90 6.98
CA PHE A 3 41.61 -69.72 6.14
C PHE A 3 40.67 -68.80 6.92
N ARG A 4 41.13 -67.53 7.15
CA ARG A 4 40.34 -66.44 7.70
C ARG A 4 39.73 -65.64 6.54
N LEU A 5 38.39 -65.57 6.48
CA LEU A 5 37.67 -64.66 5.58
C LEU A 5 37.63 -63.23 6.18
N PRO A 6 37.84 -62.18 5.41
CA PRO A 6 37.66 -60.82 5.88
C PRO A 6 36.15 -60.40 5.84
N ARG A 7 35.73 -59.74 6.94
CA ARG A 7 34.39 -59.12 7.06
C ARG A 7 34.37 -57.83 6.23
N LEU A 8 33.58 -57.84 5.16
CA LEU A 8 33.21 -56.59 4.48
C LEU A 8 32.18 -55.83 5.33
N ALA A 9 32.58 -54.67 5.82
CA ALA A 9 31.69 -53.68 6.41
C ALA A 9 31.05 -52.85 5.27
N VAL A 10 29.76 -53.08 5.01
CA VAL A 10 28.97 -52.25 4.08
C VAL A 10 28.56 -50.98 4.82
N LEU A 11 29.19 -49.85 4.55
CA LEU A 11 28.72 -48.54 5.02
C LEU A 11 27.53 -48.08 4.15
N ALA A 12 26.32 -48.20 4.68
CA ALA A 12 25.13 -47.60 4.08
C ALA A 12 25.14 -46.09 4.39
N ALA A 13 25.53 -45.28 3.39
CA ALA A 13 25.38 -43.84 3.44
C ALA A 13 23.90 -43.50 3.19
N MET A 14 23.16 -43.18 4.25
CA MET A 14 21.80 -42.60 4.18
C MET A 14 21.92 -41.16 3.66
N LEU A 15 21.62 -40.94 2.39
CA LEU A 15 21.37 -39.64 1.81
C LEU A 15 20.04 -39.09 2.36
N ILE A 16 20.12 -38.24 3.37
CA ILE A 16 18.98 -37.45 3.84
C ILE A 16 18.76 -36.34 2.80
N PHE A 17 17.86 -36.59 1.84
CA PHE A 17 17.29 -35.54 1.02
C PHE A 17 16.42 -34.66 1.91
N GLY A 18 16.99 -33.56 2.39
CA GLY A 18 16.22 -32.52 3.04
C GLY A 18 15.22 -31.92 2.03
N PHE A 19 13.94 -32.18 2.21
CA PHE A 19 12.88 -31.42 1.54
C PHE A 19 12.97 -29.97 2.01
N LEU A 20 13.64 -29.12 1.26
CA LEU A 20 13.51 -27.67 1.41
C LEU A 20 12.06 -27.31 1.03
N PRO A 21 11.27 -26.71 1.92
CA PRO A 21 9.97 -26.20 1.53
C PRO A 21 10.19 -25.15 0.44
N CYS A 22 9.79 -25.46 -0.78
CA CYS A 22 9.76 -24.51 -1.87
C CYS A 22 8.69 -23.47 -1.48
N ALA A 23 9.08 -22.29 -1.06
CA ALA A 23 8.15 -21.19 -0.87
C ALA A 23 7.44 -20.97 -2.22
N GLN A 24 6.16 -21.31 -2.29
CA GLN A 24 5.39 -21.17 -3.51
C GLN A 24 5.23 -19.66 -3.77
N ALA A 25 5.74 -19.19 -4.91
CA ALA A 25 5.57 -17.82 -5.35
C ALA A 25 4.08 -17.55 -5.56
N VAL A 26 3.57 -16.48 -4.97
CA VAL A 26 2.18 -16.07 -5.10
C VAL A 26 2.15 -14.73 -5.83
N GLN A 27 1.35 -14.65 -6.88
CA GLN A 27 1.15 -13.43 -7.65
C GLN A 27 -0.19 -12.77 -7.34
N TYR A 28 -0.19 -11.43 -7.35
CA TYR A 28 -1.35 -10.58 -7.23
C TYR A 28 -1.30 -9.54 -8.35
N THR A 29 -2.21 -9.64 -9.32
CA THR A 29 -2.22 -8.79 -10.51
C THR A 29 -3.50 -7.95 -10.65
N GLN A 30 -4.53 -8.26 -9.87
CA GLN A 30 -5.81 -7.58 -9.92
C GLN A 30 -6.21 -7.09 -8.53
N VAL A 31 -6.68 -5.85 -8.46
CA VAL A 31 -7.26 -5.29 -7.24
C VAL A 31 -8.77 -5.33 -7.33
N ASN A 32 -9.41 -5.96 -6.35
CA ASN A 32 -10.86 -5.89 -6.18
C ASN A 32 -11.20 -4.51 -5.57
N GLN A 33 -11.58 -3.57 -6.41
CA GLN A 33 -11.84 -2.19 -5.99
C GLN A 33 -13.05 -2.08 -5.05
N THR A 34 -14.06 -2.93 -5.22
CA THR A 34 -15.27 -2.92 -4.38
C THR A 34 -15.00 -3.39 -2.95
N ALA A 35 -14.03 -4.31 -2.77
CA ALA A 35 -13.59 -4.80 -1.47
C ALA A 35 -12.46 -3.98 -0.86
N SER A 36 -11.92 -3.01 -1.61
CA SER A 36 -10.80 -2.15 -1.21
C SER A 36 -11.31 -0.80 -0.71
N THR A 37 -10.54 -0.17 0.16
CA THR A 37 -10.90 1.13 0.76
C THR A 37 -9.70 2.05 0.85
N ILE A 38 -9.96 3.35 0.69
CA ILE A 38 -9.02 4.43 1.00
C ILE A 38 -9.72 5.39 1.94
N SER A 39 -9.13 5.62 3.09
CA SER A 39 -9.63 6.51 4.12
C SER A 39 -8.55 7.47 4.59
N PHE A 40 -8.97 8.53 5.26
CA PHE A 40 -8.07 9.49 5.88
C PHE A 40 -8.65 10.00 7.19
N THR A 41 -7.77 10.46 8.08
CA THR A 41 -8.14 11.20 9.28
C THR A 41 -7.32 12.47 9.37
N TYR A 42 -7.94 13.50 9.94
CA TYR A 42 -7.32 14.78 10.26
C TYR A 42 -8.00 15.38 11.49
N ASN A 43 -7.34 16.35 12.12
CA ASN A 43 -7.96 17.08 13.22
C ASN A 43 -8.53 18.42 12.72
N GLN A 44 -9.78 18.71 13.13
CA GLN A 44 -10.44 19.98 12.93
C GLN A 44 -10.88 20.51 14.30
N PHE A 45 -10.39 21.69 14.71
CA PHE A 45 -10.65 22.26 16.05
C PHE A 45 -10.39 21.24 17.18
N ALA A 46 -9.28 20.49 17.11
CA ALA A 46 -8.92 19.43 18.06
C ALA A 46 -9.84 18.19 18.07
N SER A 47 -10.81 18.09 17.18
CA SER A 47 -11.64 16.90 16.97
C SER A 47 -11.13 16.11 15.78
N GLU A 48 -11.01 14.78 15.93
CA GLU A 48 -10.64 13.91 14.82
C GLU A 48 -11.84 13.77 13.86
N VAL A 49 -11.56 13.98 12.59
CA VAL A 49 -12.52 13.80 11.49
C VAL A 49 -12.03 12.64 10.62
N TYR A 50 -12.94 11.75 10.29
CA TYR A 50 -12.72 10.62 9.40
C TYR A 50 -13.36 10.89 8.04
N GLY A 51 -12.65 10.51 6.98
CA GLY A 51 -13.17 10.61 5.62
C GLY A 51 -12.72 9.46 4.74
N THR A 52 -13.29 9.40 3.54
CA THR A 52 -13.01 8.36 2.55
C THR A 52 -12.95 8.94 1.13
N PHE A 53 -12.36 8.17 0.20
CA PHE A 53 -12.48 8.42 -1.24
C PHE A 53 -13.29 7.28 -1.86
N GLY A 54 -14.42 7.61 -2.44
CA GLY A 54 -15.39 6.63 -2.97
C GLY A 54 -15.00 6.07 -4.34
N LYS A 55 -14.24 6.82 -5.16
CA LYS A 55 -13.87 6.42 -6.53
C LYS A 55 -12.37 6.44 -6.74
N PHE A 56 -11.81 5.28 -7.03
CA PHE A 56 -10.38 5.13 -7.36
C PHE A 56 -10.19 3.97 -8.32
N LYS A 57 -9.03 3.94 -8.98
CA LYS A 57 -8.53 2.80 -9.74
C LYS A 57 -7.17 2.43 -9.20
N ALA A 58 -6.98 1.15 -8.88
CA ALA A 58 -5.70 0.61 -8.45
C ALA A 58 -5.26 -0.51 -9.40
N SER A 59 -3.98 -0.53 -9.72
CA SER A 59 -3.31 -1.63 -10.39
C SER A 59 -2.18 -2.15 -9.53
N LEU A 60 -1.96 -3.46 -9.57
CA LEU A 60 -0.96 -4.15 -8.80
C LEU A 60 -0.34 -5.24 -9.67
N ASP A 61 0.98 -5.34 -9.64
CA ASP A 61 1.74 -6.48 -10.15
C ASP A 61 2.74 -6.83 -9.05
N PHE A 62 2.42 -7.85 -8.27
CA PHE A 62 3.17 -8.20 -7.08
C PHE A 62 3.40 -9.72 -7.02
N ASP A 63 4.66 -10.11 -7.12
CA ASP A 63 5.15 -11.48 -6.92
C ASP A 63 5.87 -11.55 -5.57
N THR A 64 5.39 -12.39 -4.67
CA THR A 64 6.00 -12.57 -3.34
C THR A 64 7.43 -13.09 -3.38
N ALA A 65 7.82 -13.79 -4.45
CA ALA A 65 9.20 -14.26 -4.67
C ALA A 65 10.11 -13.16 -5.22
N LYS A 66 9.55 -12.10 -5.83
CA LYS A 66 10.30 -11.03 -6.49
C LYS A 66 9.76 -9.63 -6.11
N PRO A 67 9.62 -9.31 -4.83
CA PRO A 67 8.96 -8.08 -4.38
C PRO A 67 9.64 -6.81 -4.91
N ALA A 68 10.95 -6.84 -5.17
CA ALA A 68 11.68 -5.69 -5.71
C ALA A 68 11.25 -5.30 -7.15
N ALA A 69 10.67 -6.25 -7.90
CA ALA A 69 10.14 -6.00 -9.25
C ALA A 69 8.68 -5.54 -9.25
N ALA A 70 8.02 -5.54 -8.08
CA ALA A 70 6.62 -5.21 -7.95
C ALA A 70 6.30 -3.78 -8.41
N LYS A 71 5.11 -3.63 -8.98
CA LYS A 71 4.57 -2.34 -9.42
C LYS A 71 3.19 -2.13 -8.82
N ALA A 72 2.94 -0.92 -8.38
CA ALA A 72 1.63 -0.48 -7.91
C ALA A 72 1.33 0.92 -8.44
N ALA A 73 0.13 1.14 -8.91
CA ALA A 73 -0.35 2.46 -9.29
C ALA A 73 -1.77 2.67 -8.76
N LEU A 74 -2.08 3.92 -8.42
CA LEU A 74 -3.36 4.33 -7.88
C LEU A 74 -3.74 5.68 -8.48
N THR A 75 -5.00 5.79 -8.91
CA THR A 75 -5.62 7.04 -9.32
C THR A 75 -6.89 7.23 -8.50
N ILE A 76 -7.01 8.35 -7.81
CA ILE A 76 -8.16 8.70 -6.97
C ILE A 76 -8.89 9.87 -7.62
N GLN A 77 -10.21 9.76 -7.77
CA GLN A 77 -11.06 10.88 -8.17
C GLN A 77 -11.31 11.76 -6.93
N LEU A 78 -10.82 12.99 -6.96
CA LEU A 78 -10.88 13.88 -5.79
C LEU A 78 -12.29 14.41 -5.51
N ASP A 79 -13.16 14.44 -6.52
CA ASP A 79 -14.59 14.77 -6.35
C ASP A 79 -15.39 13.70 -5.60
N SER A 80 -14.81 12.53 -5.40
CA SER A 80 -15.42 11.42 -4.66
C SER A 80 -15.12 11.43 -3.16
N ILE A 81 -14.53 12.52 -2.67
CA ILE A 81 -14.22 12.68 -1.25
C ILE A 81 -15.50 12.76 -0.42
N ASN A 82 -15.47 12.05 0.71
CA ASN A 82 -16.47 12.20 1.77
C ASN A 82 -15.74 12.55 3.06
N ALA A 83 -15.82 13.79 3.47
CA ALA A 83 -15.20 14.35 4.68
C ALA A 83 -16.20 14.59 5.81
N GLY A 84 -17.33 13.84 5.80
CA GLY A 84 -18.31 13.82 6.87
C GLY A 84 -19.49 14.77 6.70
N SER A 85 -19.43 15.75 5.80
CA SER A 85 -20.57 16.61 5.47
C SER A 85 -20.50 17.15 4.04
N ASP A 86 -21.64 17.51 3.48
CA ASP A 86 -21.72 18.06 2.12
C ASP A 86 -20.99 19.41 2.00
N ASP A 87 -21.04 20.25 3.04
CA ASP A 87 -20.32 21.52 3.08
C ASP A 87 -18.82 21.30 3.06
N ALA A 88 -18.31 20.35 3.86
CA ALA A 88 -16.88 19.99 3.85
C ALA A 88 -16.46 19.42 2.48
N ASN A 89 -17.30 18.55 1.90
CA ASN A 89 -17.03 17.97 0.57
C ASN A 89 -16.95 19.06 -0.51
N ALA A 90 -17.87 20.03 -0.48
CA ALA A 90 -17.88 21.16 -1.41
C ALA A 90 -16.69 22.10 -1.19
N GLU A 91 -16.35 22.38 0.07
CA GLU A 91 -15.20 23.23 0.42
C GLU A 91 -13.88 22.65 -0.09
N LEU A 92 -13.67 21.34 0.11
CA LEU A 92 -12.43 20.66 -0.29
C LEU A 92 -12.20 20.67 -1.80
N GLN A 93 -13.22 20.91 -2.62
CA GLN A 93 -13.07 21.00 -4.08
C GLN A 93 -12.59 22.38 -4.56
N LYS A 94 -12.70 23.41 -3.73
CA LYS A 94 -12.35 24.80 -4.08
C LYS A 94 -10.85 25.00 -4.36
N PRO A 95 -10.49 26.13 -5.04
CA PRO A 95 -9.09 26.46 -5.37
C PRO A 95 -8.13 26.51 -4.19
N ALA A 96 -8.58 26.92 -3.00
CA ALA A 96 -7.74 26.91 -1.79
C ALA A 96 -7.39 25.50 -1.30
N TRP A 97 -8.19 24.50 -1.65
CA TRP A 97 -8.03 23.11 -1.24
C TRP A 97 -7.51 22.24 -2.40
N PHE A 98 -8.26 21.23 -2.82
CA PHE A 98 -7.83 20.34 -3.91
C PHE A 98 -7.84 21.00 -5.28
N ASN A 99 -8.65 22.05 -5.48
CA ASN A 99 -8.84 22.68 -6.78
C ASN A 99 -9.20 21.65 -7.87
N THR A 100 -10.24 20.89 -7.62
CA THR A 100 -10.61 19.73 -8.45
C THR A 100 -10.96 20.10 -9.88
N ALA A 101 -11.35 21.35 -10.14
CA ALA A 101 -11.55 21.87 -11.50
C ALA A 101 -10.25 21.85 -12.34
N ALA A 102 -9.11 22.11 -11.70
CA ALA A 102 -7.80 22.08 -12.37
C ALA A 102 -7.07 20.74 -12.17
N TYR A 103 -7.30 20.07 -11.03
CA TYR A 103 -6.61 18.85 -10.62
C TYR A 103 -7.65 17.81 -10.15
N PRO A 104 -8.36 17.16 -11.08
CA PRO A 104 -9.48 16.28 -10.72
C PRO A 104 -9.04 14.97 -10.05
N VAL A 105 -7.77 14.62 -10.16
CA VAL A 105 -7.25 13.34 -9.65
C VAL A 105 -5.98 13.52 -8.81
N ALA A 106 -5.82 12.61 -7.84
CA ALA A 106 -4.53 12.32 -7.23
C ALA A 106 -3.99 11.01 -7.83
N THR A 107 -2.67 10.91 -8.00
CA THR A 107 -2.02 9.70 -8.53
C THR A 107 -0.86 9.27 -7.64
N PHE A 108 -0.67 7.96 -7.55
CA PHE A 108 0.51 7.36 -6.96
C PHE A 108 1.08 6.32 -7.93
N GLU A 109 2.40 6.34 -8.10
CA GLU A 109 3.13 5.36 -8.90
C GLU A 109 4.35 4.86 -8.11
N SER A 110 4.43 3.55 -7.92
CA SER A 110 5.59 2.95 -7.25
C SER A 110 6.83 3.06 -8.13
N VAL A 111 7.96 3.37 -7.51
CA VAL A 111 9.29 3.37 -8.15
C VAL A 111 10.20 2.28 -7.58
N GLY A 112 9.78 1.62 -6.52
CA GLY A 112 10.49 0.50 -5.92
C GLY A 112 9.76 -0.07 -4.71
N VAL A 113 10.02 -1.34 -4.43
CA VAL A 113 9.50 -2.05 -3.27
C VAL A 113 10.65 -2.72 -2.53
N LYS A 114 10.69 -2.56 -1.22
CA LYS A 114 11.66 -3.21 -0.33
C LYS A 114 10.93 -4.16 0.60
N ALA A 115 11.31 -5.44 0.57
CA ALA A 115 10.85 -6.42 1.55
C ALA A 115 11.60 -6.24 2.87
N LEU A 116 10.87 -6.33 3.98
CA LEU A 116 11.41 -6.20 5.35
C LEU A 116 11.34 -7.52 6.14
N GLY A 117 10.82 -8.59 5.52
CA GLY A 117 10.49 -9.84 6.20
C GLY A 117 9.07 -9.84 6.77
N ASP A 118 8.57 -11.00 7.20
CA ASP A 118 7.26 -11.18 7.84
C ASP A 118 6.09 -10.54 7.05
N ASN A 119 6.10 -10.65 5.73
CA ASN A 119 5.10 -10.04 4.83
C ASN A 119 4.98 -8.50 4.97
N LYS A 120 6.02 -7.84 5.50
CA LYS A 120 6.13 -6.40 5.60
C LYS A 120 6.96 -5.85 4.44
N TYR A 121 6.48 -4.78 3.86
CA TYR A 121 7.10 -4.12 2.72
C TYR A 121 7.14 -2.61 2.93
N THR A 122 8.09 -1.95 2.28
CA THR A 122 8.05 -0.51 2.07
C THR A 122 7.92 -0.25 0.58
N ILE A 123 6.83 0.36 0.16
CA ILE A 123 6.63 0.83 -1.21
C ILE A 123 7.15 2.27 -1.27
N ILE A 124 8.06 2.53 -2.18
CA ILE A 124 8.57 3.87 -2.48
C ILE A 124 7.88 4.31 -3.77
N GLY A 125 7.27 5.47 -3.78
CA GLY A 125 6.56 5.94 -4.96
C GLY A 125 6.47 7.46 -5.04
N ASN A 126 5.99 7.93 -6.18
CA ASN A 126 5.69 9.33 -6.44
C ASN A 126 4.19 9.54 -6.23
N LEU A 127 3.84 10.38 -5.28
CA LEU A 127 2.47 10.84 -5.06
C LEU A 127 2.33 12.22 -5.70
N THR A 128 1.39 12.34 -6.61
CA THR A 128 1.02 13.63 -7.23
C THR A 128 -0.34 14.06 -6.73
N LEU A 129 -0.41 15.22 -6.14
CA LEU A 129 -1.62 15.82 -5.62
C LEU A 129 -1.59 17.32 -5.92
N ARG A 130 -2.67 17.85 -6.45
CA ARG A 130 -2.78 19.27 -6.86
C ARG A 130 -1.60 19.73 -7.74
N GLY A 131 -1.20 18.88 -8.71
CA GLY A 131 -0.07 19.15 -9.62
C GLY A 131 1.32 19.08 -8.98
N ILE A 132 1.43 18.82 -7.69
CA ILE A 132 2.70 18.71 -6.96
C ILE A 132 3.03 17.23 -6.76
N THR A 133 4.22 16.82 -7.16
CA THR A 133 4.71 15.45 -6.96
C THR A 133 5.70 15.39 -5.80
N ARG A 134 5.50 14.45 -4.90
CA ARG A 134 6.39 14.15 -3.79
C ARG A 134 6.71 12.67 -3.74
N LYS A 135 7.97 12.36 -3.44
CA LYS A 135 8.37 10.98 -3.17
C LYS A 135 7.93 10.60 -1.75
N VAL A 136 7.18 9.53 -1.63
CA VAL A 136 6.70 9.01 -0.35
C VAL A 136 7.16 7.57 -0.13
N LYS A 137 7.22 7.17 1.14
CA LYS A 137 7.49 5.80 1.58
C LYS A 137 6.27 5.30 2.32
N VAL A 138 5.71 4.21 1.85
CA VAL A 138 4.47 3.64 2.37
C VAL A 138 4.77 2.28 2.98
N PRO A 139 4.73 2.12 4.31
CA PRO A 139 4.78 0.82 4.94
C PRO A 139 3.51 0.05 4.61
N VAL A 140 3.66 -1.23 4.25
CA VAL A 140 2.57 -2.11 3.85
C VAL A 140 2.76 -3.46 4.50
N LEU A 141 1.68 -4.00 5.06
CA LEU A 141 1.56 -5.37 5.52
C LEU A 141 0.67 -6.15 4.55
N LEU A 142 1.16 -7.29 4.08
CA LEU A 142 0.36 -8.27 3.34
C LEU A 142 -0.10 -9.37 4.29
N THR A 143 -1.39 -9.59 4.36
CA THR A 143 -1.99 -10.77 5.00
C THR A 143 -2.71 -11.59 3.95
N THR A 144 -2.70 -12.91 4.10
CA THR A 144 -3.35 -13.82 3.15
C THR A 144 -4.44 -14.60 3.86
N HIS A 145 -5.63 -14.64 3.26
CA HIS A 145 -6.74 -15.44 3.74
C HIS A 145 -7.48 -16.05 2.55
N ASN A 146 -7.63 -17.38 2.51
CA ASN A 146 -8.35 -18.12 1.45
C ASN A 146 -7.99 -17.67 0.02
N ALA A 147 -6.70 -17.66 -0.32
CA ALA A 147 -6.18 -17.22 -1.61
C ALA A 147 -6.49 -15.76 -1.96
N ILE A 148 -6.74 -14.93 -0.96
CA ILE A 148 -6.91 -13.48 -1.09
C ILE A 148 -5.79 -12.78 -0.32
N GLY A 149 -5.05 -11.91 -1.01
CA GLY A 149 -4.10 -10.99 -0.42
C GLY A 149 -4.80 -9.71 0.03
N ILE A 150 -4.51 -9.29 1.24
CA ILE A 150 -4.98 -8.03 1.81
C ILE A 150 -3.75 -7.19 2.14
N PHE A 151 -3.56 -6.12 1.38
CA PHE A 151 -2.47 -5.16 1.55
C PHE A 151 -2.99 -3.97 2.35
N VAL A 152 -2.48 -3.78 3.55
CA VAL A 152 -2.84 -2.66 4.41
C VAL A 152 -1.64 -1.75 4.58
N GLY A 153 -1.85 -0.46 4.38
CA GLY A 153 -0.81 0.54 4.60
C GLY A 153 -1.36 1.81 5.20
N GLU A 154 -0.46 2.55 5.84
CA GLU A 154 -0.75 3.85 6.44
C GLU A 154 0.43 4.78 6.20
N LEU A 155 0.15 6.03 5.89
CA LEU A 155 1.16 7.08 5.79
C LEU A 155 0.58 8.41 6.26
N THR A 156 1.42 9.24 6.87
CA THR A 156 1.09 10.62 7.20
C THR A 156 1.61 11.54 6.12
N LEU A 157 0.75 12.40 5.61
CA LEU A 157 1.07 13.45 4.64
C LEU A 157 0.90 14.82 5.30
N LYS A 158 1.76 15.76 4.95
CA LYS A 158 1.54 17.16 5.25
C LYS A 158 0.77 17.81 4.10
N ARG A 159 -0.45 18.31 4.37
CA ARG A 159 -1.26 18.99 3.36
C ARG A 159 -0.56 20.22 2.77
N SER A 160 0.20 20.96 3.61
CA SER A 160 1.00 22.11 3.20
C SER A 160 2.06 21.78 2.14
N ALA A 161 2.63 20.54 2.17
CA ALA A 161 3.59 20.07 1.15
C ALA A 161 2.99 20.01 -0.26
N PHE A 162 1.67 20.00 -0.37
CA PHE A 162 0.92 20.00 -1.63
C PHE A 162 0.12 21.30 -1.83
N LYS A 163 0.37 22.31 -1.01
CA LYS A 163 -0.33 23.60 -1.02
C LYS A 163 -1.85 23.46 -0.86
N ILE A 164 -2.30 22.50 -0.08
CA ILE A 164 -3.71 22.26 0.21
C ILE A 164 -4.11 23.02 1.45
N GLY A 165 -5.19 23.83 1.35
CA GLY A 165 -5.70 24.63 2.45
C GLY A 165 -4.75 25.78 2.77
N GLU A 166 -4.24 26.49 1.78
CA GLU A 166 -3.52 27.76 1.96
C GLU A 166 -4.52 28.90 2.14
N GLY A 167 -4.25 29.79 3.10
CA GLY A 167 -5.03 31.00 3.38
C GLY A 167 -5.47 31.12 4.84
N GLU A 168 -6.40 32.02 5.11
CA GLU A 168 -6.81 32.44 6.44
C GLU A 168 -7.33 31.32 7.37
N TYR A 169 -7.82 30.23 6.80
CA TYR A 169 -8.34 29.07 7.55
C TYR A 169 -7.32 27.94 7.72
N ALA A 170 -6.16 28.04 7.10
CA ALA A 170 -5.26 26.91 6.94
C ALA A 170 -4.57 26.49 8.24
N ASP A 171 -4.11 27.44 9.05
CA ASP A 171 -3.14 27.12 10.10
C ASP A 171 -3.77 26.85 11.47
N ASN A 172 -5.02 27.22 11.68
CA ASN A 172 -5.68 27.14 12.99
C ASN A 172 -6.88 26.21 13.06
N VAL A 173 -7.39 25.74 11.93
CA VAL A 173 -8.66 24.98 11.87
C VAL A 173 -8.43 23.52 11.54
N VAL A 174 -7.57 23.24 10.56
CA VAL A 174 -7.31 21.88 10.06
C VAL A 174 -5.84 21.54 10.25
N SER A 175 -5.57 20.39 10.85
CA SER A 175 -4.20 19.88 11.05
C SER A 175 -3.42 19.82 9.73
N ASP A 176 -2.11 20.11 9.80
CA ASP A 176 -1.23 19.91 8.63
C ASP A 176 -1.01 18.42 8.34
N ASP A 177 -0.96 17.61 9.39
CA ASP A 177 -0.81 16.17 9.28
C ASP A 177 -2.15 15.51 8.95
N ILE A 178 -2.16 14.77 7.85
CA ILE A 178 -3.29 13.96 7.36
C ILE A 178 -2.84 12.51 7.34
N ASN A 179 -3.52 11.64 8.08
CA ASN A 179 -3.23 10.22 8.09
C ASN A 179 -4.05 9.53 7.02
N ILE A 180 -3.38 8.90 6.06
CA ILE A 180 -4.00 8.14 4.98
C ILE A 180 -3.86 6.66 5.31
N ARG A 181 -4.97 5.93 5.25
CA ARG A 181 -5.02 4.46 5.37
C ARG A 181 -5.63 3.86 4.13
N PHE A 182 -5.09 2.74 3.69
CA PHE A 182 -5.72 1.97 2.65
C PHE A 182 -5.74 0.48 2.99
N LYS A 183 -6.75 -0.19 2.45
CA LYS A 183 -6.85 -1.64 2.39
C LYS A 183 -7.12 -2.02 0.93
N MET A 184 -6.17 -2.69 0.29
CA MET A 184 -6.33 -3.21 -1.06
C MET A 184 -6.47 -4.73 -1.00
N VAL A 185 -7.51 -5.22 -1.66
CA VAL A 185 -7.85 -6.65 -1.70
C VAL A 185 -7.54 -7.18 -3.09
N ALA A 186 -6.73 -8.21 -3.18
CA ALA A 186 -6.30 -8.79 -4.44
C ALA A 186 -6.37 -10.33 -4.37
N PRO A 187 -7.07 -11.00 -5.29
CA PRO A 187 -7.04 -12.45 -5.36
C PRO A 187 -5.66 -12.93 -5.84
N GLN A 188 -5.24 -14.09 -5.35
CA GLN A 188 -4.08 -14.82 -5.88
C GLN A 188 -4.36 -15.28 -7.30
N GLN A 189 -3.31 -15.27 -8.13
CA GLN A 189 -3.30 -15.83 -9.48
C GLN A 189 -2.62 -17.18 -9.48
#